data_d7b25c51b6c4ac1f46fc2948d9baccd5
#
_entry.id   d7b25c51b6c4ac1f46fc2948d9baccd5
#
_cell.length_a   1.000
_cell.length_b   1.000
_cell.length_c   1.000
_cell.angle_alpha   90.00
_cell.angle_beta   90.00
_cell.angle_gamma   90.00
#
_symmetry.space_group_name_H-M   'P 1'
#
loop_
_entity.id
_entity.type
_entity.pdbx_description
1 polymer ?
#
loop_
_entity_poly.entity_id
_entity_poly.type
_entity_poly.pdbx_seq_one_letter_code
_entity_poly.pdbx_strand_id
1 'polypeptide(L)'
;MAEQAAWELAEQRQLDLVVVNPSLVLGPLLQPSVNASTWHILKYLNGSVKTYADAVQAYVHVRDVADAHVRVFEAPGAAGRYLCADAVLHREDVVRTLRKFFPEYPVPERSAALHTSCVSTVGC
;
A
#
# COMPACT_ATOMS: atom_id res chain seq x y z
N MET A 1 9.83 12.27 -9.53
CA MET A 1 11.19 12.41 -10.08
C MET A 1 11.65 11.17 -10.84
N ALA A 2 11.74 9.98 -10.24
CA ALA A 2 12.21 8.79 -10.96
C ALA A 2 11.33 8.39 -12.15
N GLU A 3 10.00 8.39 -11.98
CA GLU A 3 9.06 8.09 -13.06
C GLU A 3 9.12 9.12 -14.19
N GLN A 4 9.24 10.40 -13.85
CA GLN A 4 9.38 11.46 -14.87
C GLN A 4 10.63 11.25 -15.73
N ALA A 5 11.76 10.92 -15.10
CA ALA A 5 13.00 10.62 -15.84
C ALA A 5 12.84 9.38 -16.75
N ALA A 6 12.04 8.38 -16.31
CA ALA A 6 11.73 7.23 -17.15
C ALA A 6 10.91 7.61 -18.40
N TRP A 7 9.91 8.50 -18.25
CA TRP A 7 9.14 9.02 -19.38
C TRP A 7 10.00 9.83 -20.36
N GLU A 8 10.85 10.72 -19.84
CA GLU A 8 11.78 11.51 -20.67
C GLU A 8 12.75 10.62 -21.45
N LEU A 9 13.26 9.54 -20.82
CA LEU A 9 14.14 8.57 -21.47
C LEU A 9 13.38 7.74 -22.52
N ALA A 10 12.15 7.33 -22.21
CA ALA A 10 11.33 6.57 -23.14
C ALA A 10 11.04 7.37 -24.41
N GLU A 11 10.72 8.64 -24.28
CA GLU A 11 10.51 9.55 -25.40
C GLU A 11 11.80 9.70 -26.26
N GLN A 12 12.95 9.97 -25.60
CA GLN A 12 14.25 10.11 -26.28
C GLN A 12 14.68 8.84 -27.01
N ARG A 13 14.33 7.67 -26.48
CA ARG A 13 14.72 6.35 -27.02
C ARG A 13 13.64 5.70 -27.86
N GLN A 14 12.47 6.35 -28.02
CA GLN A 14 11.31 5.80 -28.72
C GLN A 14 10.88 4.43 -28.16
N LEU A 15 10.89 4.31 -26.83
CA LEU A 15 10.46 3.12 -26.11
C LEU A 15 8.95 3.20 -25.82
N ASP A 16 8.26 2.10 -26.01
CA ASP A 16 6.89 1.96 -25.56
C ASP A 16 6.87 1.69 -24.05
N LEU A 17 6.59 2.73 -23.27
CA LEU A 17 6.61 2.68 -21.80
C LEU A 17 5.19 2.68 -21.26
N VAL A 18 4.89 1.66 -20.45
CA VAL A 18 3.69 1.63 -19.60
C VAL A 18 4.12 1.50 -18.15
N VAL A 19 3.52 2.31 -17.28
CA VAL A 19 3.86 2.33 -15.84
C VAL A 19 2.71 1.72 -15.03
N VAL A 20 3.02 0.74 -14.19
CA VAL A 20 2.09 0.18 -13.20
C VAL A 20 2.54 0.57 -11.80
N ASN A 21 1.69 1.31 -11.10
CA ASN A 21 1.93 1.79 -9.74
C ASN A 21 1.04 1.02 -8.75
N PRO A 22 1.53 -0.05 -8.10
CA PRO A 22 0.76 -0.76 -7.11
C PRO A 22 0.70 0.02 -5.78
N SER A 23 -0.41 -0.12 -5.07
CA SER A 23 -0.52 0.29 -3.68
C SER A 23 0.30 -0.64 -2.77
N LEU A 24 0.01 -0.73 -1.47
CA LEU A 24 0.75 -1.63 -0.58
C LEU A 24 0.48 -3.09 -0.94
N VAL A 25 1.50 -3.73 -1.51
CA VAL A 25 1.38 -5.11 -2.01
C VAL A 25 1.49 -6.11 -0.87
N LEU A 26 0.49 -6.98 -0.75
CA LEU A 26 0.45 -8.08 0.21
C LEU A 26 0.29 -9.41 -0.50
N GLY A 27 0.77 -10.48 0.14
CA GLY A 27 0.62 -11.84 -0.36
C GLY A 27 1.81 -12.73 -0.05
N PRO A 28 1.84 -13.96 -0.59
CA PRO A 28 2.94 -14.89 -0.39
C PRO A 28 4.29 -14.29 -0.83
N LEU A 29 5.30 -14.48 0.01
CA LEU A 29 6.67 -14.04 -0.29
C LEU A 29 7.37 -15.12 -1.13
N LEU A 30 8.07 -14.69 -2.19
CA LEU A 30 8.98 -15.55 -2.95
C LEU A 30 10.42 -15.48 -2.43
N GLN A 31 10.72 -14.48 -1.62
CA GLN A 31 12.01 -14.26 -1.00
C GLN A 31 12.02 -14.75 0.46
N PRO A 32 13.17 -15.16 1.00
CA PRO A 32 13.28 -15.65 2.38
C PRO A 32 13.16 -14.53 3.43
N SER A 33 13.39 -13.27 3.03
CA SER A 33 13.34 -12.11 3.93
C SER A 33 11.99 -11.39 3.85
N VAL A 34 11.51 -10.92 5.00
CA VAL A 34 10.30 -10.11 5.08
C VAL A 34 10.55 -8.73 4.48
N ASN A 35 9.74 -8.34 3.50
CA ASN A 35 9.78 -7.03 2.89
C ASN A 35 9.02 -5.97 3.72
N ALA A 36 9.19 -4.70 3.37
CA ALA A 36 8.56 -3.58 4.08
C ALA A 36 7.03 -3.64 4.08
N SER A 37 6.42 -4.11 3.00
CA SER A 37 4.96 -4.22 2.88
C SER A 37 4.39 -5.28 3.83
N THR A 38 5.00 -6.45 3.87
CA THR A 38 4.62 -7.51 4.81
C THR A 38 4.92 -7.08 6.25
N TRP A 39 6.06 -6.40 6.49
CA TRP A 39 6.38 -5.87 7.81
C TRP A 39 5.34 -4.86 8.31
N HIS A 40 4.72 -4.09 7.41
CA HIS A 40 3.64 -3.17 7.74
C HIS A 40 2.48 -3.86 8.48
N ILE A 41 2.21 -5.12 8.19
CA ILE A 41 1.19 -5.93 8.87
C ILE A 41 1.77 -6.68 10.07
N LEU A 42 2.92 -7.33 9.90
CA LEU A 42 3.54 -8.18 10.95
C LEU A 42 3.85 -7.41 12.24
N LYS A 43 4.16 -6.12 12.16
CA LYS A 43 4.39 -5.28 13.35
C LYS A 43 3.18 -5.20 14.29
N TYR A 44 1.96 -5.42 13.77
CA TYR A 44 0.76 -5.49 14.59
C TYR A 44 0.59 -6.86 15.28
N LEU A 45 1.10 -7.92 14.66
CA LEU A 45 1.00 -9.27 15.22
C LEU A 45 2.11 -9.57 16.24
N ASN A 46 3.33 -9.09 16.00
CA ASN A 46 4.48 -9.39 16.88
C ASN A 46 4.56 -8.52 18.15
N GLY A 47 3.59 -7.60 18.34
CA GLY A 47 3.54 -6.73 19.53
C GLY A 47 4.58 -5.60 19.54
N SER A 48 5.32 -5.38 18.45
CA SER A 48 6.31 -4.29 18.38
C SER A 48 5.66 -2.90 18.39
N VAL A 49 4.39 -2.81 18.03
CA VAL A 49 3.59 -1.57 18.13
C VAL A 49 2.40 -1.77 19.07
N LYS A 50 2.15 -0.78 19.91
CA LYS A 50 1.08 -0.79 20.91
C LYS A 50 -0.18 -0.06 20.45
N THR A 51 -0.06 0.74 19.40
CA THR A 51 -1.13 1.56 18.83
C THR A 51 -1.04 1.55 17.31
N TYR A 52 -2.12 1.89 16.64
CA TYR A 52 -2.13 2.10 15.19
C TYR A 52 -2.45 3.56 14.86
N ALA A 53 -1.98 4.06 13.72
CA ALA A 53 -2.26 5.42 13.29
C ALA A 53 -3.72 5.53 12.80
N ASP A 54 -4.35 6.67 13.05
CA ASP A 54 -5.63 7.04 12.47
C ASP A 54 -5.44 7.45 11.01
N ALA A 55 -5.41 6.46 10.13
CA ALA A 55 -5.09 6.64 8.72
C ALA A 55 -5.65 5.50 7.87
N VAL A 56 -5.90 5.80 6.61
CA VAL A 56 -6.27 4.83 5.57
C VAL A 56 -5.05 4.39 4.78
N GLN A 57 -5.10 3.21 4.22
CA GLN A 57 -4.08 2.64 3.35
C GLN A 57 -4.74 1.82 2.24
N ALA A 58 -4.27 2.02 1.02
CA ALA A 58 -4.66 1.17 -0.10
C ALA A 58 -3.79 -0.10 -0.11
N TYR A 59 -4.43 -1.22 -0.37
CA TYR A 59 -3.81 -2.55 -0.44
C TYR A 59 -4.12 -3.21 -1.78
N VAL A 60 -3.25 -4.10 -2.20
CA VAL A 60 -3.44 -4.94 -3.39
C VAL A 60 -2.78 -6.30 -3.18
N HIS A 61 -3.37 -7.35 -3.72
CA HIS A 61 -2.77 -8.67 -3.66
C HIS A 61 -1.66 -8.81 -4.71
N VAL A 62 -0.56 -9.49 -4.39
CA VAL A 62 0.59 -9.65 -5.29
C VAL A 62 0.23 -10.32 -6.62
N ARG A 63 -0.76 -11.23 -6.64
CA ARG A 63 -1.23 -11.87 -7.87
C ARG A 63 -1.91 -10.87 -8.79
N ASP A 64 -2.72 -9.96 -8.25
CA ASP A 64 -3.40 -8.93 -9.05
C ASP A 64 -2.41 -7.95 -9.65
N VAL A 65 -1.31 -7.64 -8.91
CA VAL A 65 -0.20 -6.86 -9.46
C VAL A 65 0.48 -7.59 -10.60
N ALA A 66 0.75 -8.90 -10.47
CA ALA A 66 1.33 -9.71 -11.53
C ALA A 66 0.41 -9.77 -12.76
N ASP A 67 -0.88 -10.03 -12.56
CA ASP A 67 -1.88 -10.03 -13.64
C ASP A 67 -1.99 -8.68 -14.32
N ALA A 68 -1.92 -7.57 -13.58
CA ALA A 68 -1.91 -6.23 -14.15
C ALA A 68 -0.72 -6.01 -15.09
N HIS A 69 0.47 -6.46 -14.71
CA HIS A 69 1.66 -6.38 -15.58
C HIS A 69 1.51 -7.21 -16.86
N VAL A 70 0.99 -8.43 -16.77
CA VAL A 70 0.72 -9.27 -17.94
C VAL A 70 -0.32 -8.60 -18.85
N ARG A 71 -1.42 -8.10 -18.27
CA ARG A 71 -2.51 -7.46 -19.04
C ARG A 71 -2.04 -6.21 -19.78
N VAL A 72 -1.27 -5.34 -19.14
CA VAL A 72 -0.76 -4.12 -19.83
C VAL A 72 0.30 -4.46 -20.87
N PHE A 73 1.03 -5.55 -20.71
CA PHE A 73 1.98 -6.04 -21.71
C PHE A 73 1.29 -6.63 -22.94
N GLU A 74 0.20 -7.38 -22.74
CA GLU A 74 -0.53 -8.05 -23.83
C GLU A 74 -1.58 -7.16 -24.50
N ALA A 75 -2.04 -6.09 -23.84
CA ALA A 75 -3.13 -5.26 -24.36
C ALA A 75 -2.64 -4.33 -25.48
N PRO A 76 -3.15 -4.48 -26.72
CA PRO A 76 -2.84 -3.56 -27.81
C PRO A 76 -3.30 -2.13 -27.42
N GLY A 77 -2.38 -1.18 -27.45
CA GLY A 77 -2.68 0.21 -27.13
C GLY A 77 -2.72 0.55 -25.64
N ALA A 78 -2.26 -0.35 -24.76
CA ALA A 78 -2.00 0.03 -23.36
C ALA A 78 -0.95 1.14 -23.33
N ALA A 79 -1.23 2.24 -22.67
CA ALA A 79 -0.35 3.41 -22.61
C ALA A 79 -0.52 4.15 -21.29
N GLY A 80 0.51 4.92 -20.92
CA GLY A 80 0.44 5.80 -19.79
C GLY A 80 0.62 5.08 -18.45
N ARG A 81 -0.11 5.54 -17.43
CA ARG A 81 0.04 5.10 -16.04
C ARG A 81 -1.21 4.39 -15.54
N TYR A 82 -1.02 3.24 -14.92
CA TYR A 82 -2.07 2.46 -14.26
C TYR A 82 -1.82 2.43 -12.76
N LEU A 83 -2.85 2.73 -11.98
CA LEU A 83 -2.85 2.56 -10.53
C LEU A 83 -3.46 1.20 -10.20
N CYS A 84 -2.73 0.36 -9.47
CA CYS A 84 -3.18 -0.97 -9.07
C CYS A 84 -3.50 -0.99 -7.57
N ALA A 85 -4.79 -1.00 -7.23
CA ALA A 85 -5.30 -1.08 -5.87
C ALA A 85 -6.59 -1.90 -5.86
N ASP A 86 -6.78 -2.73 -4.81
CA ASP A 86 -7.97 -3.55 -4.61
C ASP A 86 -8.87 -2.95 -3.53
N ALA A 87 -8.32 -2.69 -2.34
CA ALA A 87 -9.08 -2.18 -1.21
C ALA A 87 -8.40 -0.99 -0.55
N VAL A 88 -9.20 -0.01 -0.12
CA VAL A 88 -8.76 1.09 0.75
C VAL A 88 -9.37 0.87 2.12
N LEU A 89 -8.54 0.57 3.12
CA LEU A 89 -8.98 0.23 4.46
C LEU A 89 -8.41 1.21 5.48
N HIS A 90 -9.24 1.56 6.46
CA HIS A 90 -8.74 2.21 7.67
C HIS A 90 -7.89 1.23 8.49
N ARG A 91 -6.85 1.71 9.14
CA ARG A 91 -5.96 0.83 9.93
C ARG A 91 -6.67 0.13 11.08
N GLU A 92 -7.73 0.73 11.60
CA GLU A 92 -8.62 0.09 12.56
C GLU A 92 -9.25 -1.19 12.01
N ASP A 93 -9.73 -1.15 10.76
CA ASP A 93 -10.33 -2.33 10.11
C ASP A 93 -9.32 -3.44 9.90
N VAL A 94 -8.08 -3.08 9.54
CA VAL A 94 -6.97 -4.04 9.44
C VAL A 94 -6.69 -4.69 10.79
N VAL A 95 -6.53 -3.89 11.83
CA VAL A 95 -6.27 -4.38 13.21
C VAL A 95 -7.42 -5.24 13.72
N ARG A 96 -8.67 -4.83 13.48
CA ARG A 96 -9.87 -5.61 13.83
C ARG A 96 -9.89 -6.96 13.11
N THR A 97 -9.54 -6.98 11.83
CA THR A 97 -9.44 -8.20 11.03
C THR A 97 -8.34 -9.13 11.57
N LEU A 98 -7.16 -8.59 11.87
CA LEU A 98 -6.06 -9.37 12.44
C LEU A 98 -6.47 -9.99 13.80
N ARG A 99 -7.12 -9.23 14.68
CA ARG A 99 -7.61 -9.74 15.97
C ARG A 99 -8.64 -10.86 15.81
N LYS A 100 -9.49 -10.76 14.79
CA LYS A 100 -10.49 -11.78 14.50
C LYS A 100 -9.87 -13.12 14.06
N PHE A 101 -8.85 -13.06 13.19
CA PHE A 101 -8.24 -14.26 12.61
C PHE A 101 -7.02 -14.78 13.39
N PHE A 102 -6.40 -13.93 14.20
CA PHE A 102 -5.18 -14.22 14.96
C PHE A 102 -5.33 -13.76 16.41
N PRO A 103 -6.31 -14.29 17.16
CA PRO A 103 -6.61 -13.83 18.52
C PRO A 103 -5.50 -14.11 19.52
N GLU A 104 -4.59 -15.06 19.23
CA GLU A 104 -3.46 -15.42 20.07
C GLU A 104 -2.29 -14.41 20.02
N TYR A 105 -2.31 -13.48 19.04
CA TYR A 105 -1.26 -12.47 18.89
C TYR A 105 -1.59 -11.16 19.60
N PRO A 106 -0.57 -10.41 20.09
CA PRO A 106 -0.76 -9.18 20.84
C PRO A 106 -1.11 -7.97 19.94
N VAL A 107 -2.22 -8.07 19.22
CA VAL A 107 -2.69 -7.03 18.30
C VAL A 107 -3.08 -5.76 19.07
N PRO A 108 -2.70 -4.54 18.64
CA PRO A 108 -3.04 -3.28 19.33
C PRO A 108 -4.54 -3.09 19.49
N GLU A 109 -4.97 -2.56 20.65
CA GLU A 109 -6.39 -2.39 20.95
C GLU A 109 -6.96 -1.00 20.62
N ARG A 110 -6.09 0.00 20.45
CA ARG A 110 -6.48 1.39 20.25
C ARG A 110 -5.63 2.12 19.22
N SER A 111 -6.20 3.20 18.65
CA SER A 111 -5.43 4.12 17.82
C SER A 111 -4.43 4.93 18.62
N ALA A 112 -3.39 5.42 17.97
CA ALA A 112 -2.57 6.48 18.51
C ALA A 112 -3.45 7.74 18.65
N ALA A 113 -3.46 8.36 19.82
CA ALA A 113 -4.20 9.59 20.02
C ALA A 113 -3.74 10.65 19.01
N LEU A 114 -4.66 11.19 18.22
CA LEU A 114 -4.41 12.39 17.47
C LEU A 114 -4.13 13.52 18.45
N HIS A 115 -2.95 14.11 18.41
CA HIS A 115 -2.77 15.47 18.89
C HIS A 115 -3.57 16.36 17.94
N THR A 116 -4.83 16.56 18.26
CA THR A 116 -5.63 17.62 17.66
C THR A 116 -5.06 18.94 18.18
N SER A 117 -4.08 19.49 17.46
CA SER A 117 -3.80 20.92 17.58
C SER A 117 -5.03 21.61 17.02
N CYS A 118 -5.87 22.07 17.94
CA CYS A 118 -6.97 22.98 17.65
C CYS A 118 -6.40 24.18 16.90
N VAL A 119 -6.63 24.23 15.59
CA VAL A 119 -6.48 25.49 14.85
C VAL A 119 -7.65 26.36 15.29
N SER A 120 -7.36 27.28 16.19
CA SER A 120 -8.28 28.31 16.60
C SER A 120 -8.67 29.08 15.37
N THR A 121 -9.92 28.99 14.97
CA THR A 121 -10.55 29.85 13.99
C THR A 121 -10.47 31.26 14.53
N VAL A 122 -9.62 32.08 13.95
CA VAL A 122 -9.66 33.54 14.16
C VAL A 122 -10.87 34.04 13.40
N GLY A 123 -11.92 34.41 14.12
CA GLY A 123 -13.03 35.17 13.58
C GLY A 123 -12.61 36.60 13.26
N CYS A 124 -13.11 37.12 12.19
CA CYS A 124 -13.70 38.43 11.98
C CYS A 124 -14.40 38.45 10.64
#